data_e61efad22b9ea69714dd6861f95ae7c9
#
_entry.id   e61efad22b9ea69714dd6861f95ae7c9
#
_cell.length_a   1.000
_cell.length_b   1.000
_cell.length_c   1.000
_cell.angle_alpha   90.00
_cell.angle_beta   90.00
_cell.angle_gamma   90.00
#
_symmetry.space_group_name_H-M   'P 1'
#
loop_
_entity.id
_entity.type
_entity.pdbx_description
1 polymer ?
#
loop_
_entity_poly.entity_id
_entity_poly.type
_entity_poly.pdbx_seq_one_letter_code
_entity_poly.pdbx_strand_id
1 'polypeptide(L)'
;TAHGGIDNFEHQSLDMLSGNGIGPYWTGTVTVNGGKIKASTAGQGSGIGGSRSPTKVIINGGDIEAVADQNGTGQNGTEPISTAGIGGVGSVSITGGSISATGNGGAAGIGGNAEISITGGEITVSATGTGAAIGGAAGKDCKSIHIQGDVLKSVSSVNGACIGAANGKGSGNITIANVKLSSLSGKYILIGWEADSPESQLTIQNCRITSTDADTSSSADGIRAGKNSSILIEASEVKLPQKSCVRAGDGGSITVRGSELYTHGVFGSAEYRETLTLKKVEITGSTVVTGDVIGGKGDSSSVDEIVIRNSNISLDSTDIYNRYSIGCGKNGSFGSIDIQNSTIDIPGGSDSAAIGSALGGNFTGESLIRIADSQVTVACLRRSPAIGAGVSSYGNGKLKIYIENSNVTAKGGAPKADDQYIPGIGRHGSDSKPEVYIQILNSTVKSFRHTGVQDDSDLVYDDLHIKELPGIPPENITICGSTVNRKTIDHSFDEYGKCAICGKYDLGYCYEHGLLTMEGLTDCVSDGSEKKLTGL
;
A
#
# COMPACT_ATOMS: atom_id res chain seq x y z
N THR A 1 -36.51 -16.67 -23.47
CA THR A 1 -37.86 -16.06 -23.55
C THR A 1 -37.84 -14.79 -22.73
N ALA A 2 -37.69 -13.64 -23.39
CA ALA A 2 -37.87 -12.35 -22.76
C ALA A 2 -39.35 -12.05 -22.60
N HIS A 3 -39.88 -12.03 -21.39
CA HIS A 3 -41.23 -11.56 -21.10
C HIS A 3 -41.16 -10.35 -20.16
N GLY A 4 -41.52 -9.20 -20.69
CA GLY A 4 -41.86 -8.00 -19.95
C GLY A 4 -40.72 -7.00 -19.74
N GLY A 5 -40.92 -5.79 -20.18
CA GLY A 5 -40.17 -4.62 -19.79
C GLY A 5 -38.92 -4.29 -20.63
N ILE A 6 -38.91 -4.63 -21.89
CA ILE A 6 -37.87 -4.15 -22.84
C ILE A 6 -38.48 -3.05 -23.69
N ASP A 7 -38.09 -1.81 -23.43
CA ASP A 7 -38.42 -0.70 -24.29
C ASP A 7 -37.28 -0.51 -25.33
N ASN A 8 -37.66 -0.58 -26.61
CA ASN A 8 -36.86 -0.40 -27.83
C ASN A 8 -35.86 -1.55 -28.16
N PHE A 9 -36.39 -2.53 -28.85
CA PHE A 9 -35.61 -3.51 -29.58
C PHE A 9 -35.72 -3.22 -31.09
N GLU A 10 -34.69 -2.65 -31.68
CA GLU A 10 -34.56 -2.62 -33.14
C GLU A 10 -33.85 -3.89 -33.62
N HIS A 11 -34.58 -4.76 -34.27
CA HIS A 11 -34.14 -6.06 -34.76
C HIS A 11 -33.46 -5.87 -36.11
N GLN A 12 -32.15 -6.24 -36.20
CA GLN A 12 -31.51 -6.49 -37.48
C GLN A 12 -30.79 -7.85 -37.46
N SER A 13 -31.20 -8.64 -38.43
CA SER A 13 -30.71 -9.91 -38.96
C SER A 13 -29.70 -10.76 -38.18
N LEU A 14 -30.11 -11.99 -37.97
CA LEU A 14 -29.36 -13.14 -37.43
C LEU A 14 -28.21 -13.57 -38.38
N ASP A 15 -26.98 -13.34 -37.93
CA ASP A 15 -25.84 -14.12 -38.39
C ASP A 15 -25.41 -15.06 -37.28
N MET A 16 -25.55 -16.37 -37.50
CA MET A 16 -25.58 -17.43 -36.47
C MET A 16 -24.20 -17.77 -35.86
N LEU A 17 -23.16 -17.03 -36.11
CA LEU A 17 -21.78 -17.34 -35.63
C LEU A 17 -21.26 -16.40 -34.51
N SER A 18 -22.00 -15.36 -34.15
CA SER A 18 -21.54 -14.40 -33.12
C SER A 18 -22.67 -13.59 -32.47
N GLY A 19 -23.85 -14.18 -32.27
CA GLY A 19 -25.01 -13.48 -31.74
C GLY A 19 -24.91 -13.16 -30.26
N ASN A 20 -25.20 -11.91 -29.89
CA ASN A 20 -25.50 -11.55 -28.51
C ASN A 20 -26.80 -12.25 -28.07
N GLY A 21 -26.91 -12.58 -26.77
CA GLY A 21 -28.15 -13.10 -26.23
C GLY A 21 -29.27 -12.05 -26.32
N ILE A 22 -28.99 -10.82 -25.85
CA ILE A 22 -29.85 -9.64 -26.00
C ILE A 22 -28.95 -8.45 -26.34
N GLY A 23 -29.15 -7.85 -27.50
CA GLY A 23 -28.41 -6.65 -27.89
C GLY A 23 -28.21 -6.50 -29.37
N PRO A 24 -27.83 -5.30 -29.81
CA PRO A 24 -27.60 -5.02 -31.21
C PRO A 24 -26.29 -5.64 -31.72
N TYR A 25 -26.28 -6.06 -32.97
CA TYR A 25 -25.04 -6.45 -33.65
C TYR A 25 -24.13 -5.23 -33.95
N TRP A 26 -24.74 -4.10 -34.26
CA TRP A 26 -24.11 -2.81 -34.46
C TRP A 26 -24.31 -1.89 -33.26
N THR A 27 -23.93 -0.66 -33.34
CA THR A 27 -24.12 0.36 -32.28
C THR A 27 -25.59 0.50 -31.87
N GLY A 28 -25.86 0.53 -30.55
CA GLY A 28 -27.23 0.68 -30.05
C GLY A 28 -27.32 0.81 -28.54
N THR A 29 -28.56 0.82 -28.03
CA THR A 29 -28.84 0.88 -26.60
C THR A 29 -29.73 -0.30 -26.20
N VAL A 30 -29.39 -0.96 -25.09
CA VAL A 30 -30.25 -1.94 -24.43
C VAL A 30 -30.68 -1.36 -23.08
N THR A 31 -31.98 -1.21 -22.87
CA THR A 31 -32.53 -0.73 -21.59
C THR A 31 -33.40 -1.83 -20.97
N VAL A 32 -33.13 -2.16 -19.72
CA VAL A 32 -33.92 -3.11 -18.92
C VAL A 32 -34.51 -2.36 -17.73
N ASN A 33 -35.83 -2.21 -17.72
CA ASN A 33 -36.55 -1.51 -16.64
C ASN A 33 -37.10 -2.49 -15.58
N GLY A 34 -37.18 -3.78 -15.89
CA GLY A 34 -37.72 -4.79 -14.97
C GLY A 34 -37.95 -6.13 -15.64
N GLY A 35 -38.66 -7.03 -14.96
CA GLY A 35 -39.01 -8.34 -15.43
C GLY A 35 -37.94 -9.40 -15.11
N LYS A 36 -38.20 -10.64 -15.54
CA LYS A 36 -37.26 -11.75 -15.39
C LYS A 36 -36.59 -12.05 -16.72
N ILE A 37 -35.28 -11.90 -16.76
CA ILE A 37 -34.47 -12.05 -17.97
C ILE A 37 -33.42 -13.13 -17.75
N LYS A 38 -33.37 -14.09 -18.67
CA LYS A 38 -32.28 -15.05 -18.79
C LYS A 38 -31.69 -14.91 -20.19
N ALA A 39 -30.44 -14.43 -20.26
CA ALA A 39 -29.70 -14.20 -21.48
C ALA A 39 -28.39 -14.98 -21.47
N SER A 40 -28.14 -15.76 -22.50
CA SER A 40 -26.89 -16.51 -22.63
C SER A 40 -26.38 -16.50 -24.06
N THR A 41 -25.08 -16.59 -24.22
CA THR A 41 -24.44 -16.75 -25.51
C THR A 41 -23.32 -17.76 -25.40
N ALA A 42 -23.15 -18.55 -26.47
CA ALA A 42 -21.98 -19.39 -26.67
C ALA A 42 -21.15 -18.83 -27.81
N GLY A 43 -19.85 -18.57 -27.55
CA GLY A 43 -18.93 -18.07 -28.57
C GLY A 43 -18.56 -16.60 -28.39
N GLN A 44 -18.79 -15.76 -29.40
CA GLN A 44 -18.23 -14.41 -29.46
C GLN A 44 -19.20 -13.26 -29.10
N GLY A 45 -20.36 -13.58 -28.54
CA GLY A 45 -21.39 -12.58 -28.15
C GLY A 45 -21.39 -12.25 -26.67
N SER A 46 -22.03 -11.15 -26.32
CA SER A 46 -22.37 -10.83 -24.92
C SER A 46 -23.74 -11.40 -24.55
N GLY A 47 -23.94 -11.80 -23.27
CA GLY A 47 -25.26 -12.20 -22.79
C GLY A 47 -26.27 -11.06 -22.98
N ILE A 48 -25.95 -9.87 -22.43
CA ILE A 48 -26.71 -8.63 -22.66
C ILE A 48 -25.73 -7.54 -23.09
N GLY A 49 -25.89 -7.00 -24.31
CA GLY A 49 -25.04 -5.92 -24.83
C GLY A 49 -24.46 -6.21 -26.21
N GLY A 50 -23.29 -5.63 -26.52
CA GLY A 50 -22.64 -5.73 -27.81
C GLY A 50 -21.14 -6.04 -27.70
N SER A 51 -20.68 -7.10 -28.37
CA SER A 51 -19.29 -7.56 -28.28
C SER A 51 -18.34 -6.92 -29.28
N ARG A 52 -18.84 -6.32 -30.35
CA ARG A 52 -18.05 -5.78 -31.47
C ARG A 52 -18.20 -4.28 -31.69
N SER A 53 -19.35 -3.74 -31.38
CA SER A 53 -19.67 -2.33 -31.62
C SER A 53 -20.14 -1.65 -30.34
N PRO A 54 -19.93 -0.33 -30.19
CA PRO A 54 -20.33 0.41 -28.99
C PRO A 54 -21.81 0.24 -28.69
N THR A 55 -22.10 -0.32 -27.52
CA THR A 55 -23.45 -0.54 -27.03
C THR A 55 -23.59 0.08 -25.64
N LYS A 56 -24.65 0.85 -25.45
CA LYS A 56 -25.04 1.37 -24.16
C LYS A 56 -26.00 0.40 -23.48
N VAL A 57 -25.62 -0.21 -22.37
CA VAL A 57 -26.46 -1.09 -21.56
C VAL A 57 -26.93 -0.33 -20.33
N ILE A 58 -28.24 -0.23 -20.12
CA ILE A 58 -28.87 0.43 -18.97
C ILE A 58 -29.77 -0.57 -18.28
N ILE A 59 -29.51 -0.83 -16.99
CA ILE A 59 -30.33 -1.72 -16.17
C ILE A 59 -30.87 -0.92 -14.98
N ASN A 60 -32.18 -0.67 -14.99
CA ASN A 60 -32.87 0.04 -13.94
C ASN A 60 -33.55 -0.90 -12.94
N GLY A 61 -33.73 -2.19 -13.29
CA GLY A 61 -34.37 -3.18 -12.43
C GLY A 61 -34.51 -4.54 -13.12
N GLY A 62 -35.13 -5.48 -12.43
CA GLY A 62 -35.40 -6.83 -12.92
C GLY A 62 -34.63 -7.91 -12.17
N ASP A 63 -35.00 -9.18 -12.46
CA ASP A 63 -34.29 -10.37 -12.03
C ASP A 63 -33.54 -10.92 -13.25
N ILE A 64 -32.22 -10.70 -13.28
CA ILE A 64 -31.41 -10.88 -14.48
C ILE A 64 -30.35 -11.96 -14.24
N GLU A 65 -30.36 -12.97 -15.12
CA GLU A 65 -29.29 -13.95 -15.27
C GLU A 65 -28.65 -13.76 -16.66
N ALA A 66 -27.36 -13.40 -16.70
CA ALA A 66 -26.65 -13.14 -17.94
C ALA A 66 -25.32 -13.91 -17.99
N VAL A 67 -25.12 -14.71 -19.04
CA VAL A 67 -23.94 -15.57 -19.20
C VAL A 67 -23.31 -15.34 -20.58
N ALA A 68 -22.00 -15.19 -20.60
CA ALA A 68 -21.23 -15.21 -21.84
C ALA A 68 -20.13 -16.28 -21.77
N ASP A 69 -20.05 -17.09 -22.82
CA ASP A 69 -19.02 -18.12 -23.00
C ASP A 69 -18.07 -17.70 -24.13
N GLN A 70 -16.87 -17.26 -23.78
CA GLN A 70 -15.81 -17.03 -24.78
C GLN A 70 -14.89 -18.25 -24.80
N ASN A 71 -15.24 -19.23 -25.60
CA ASN A 71 -14.41 -20.41 -25.83
C ASN A 71 -13.39 -20.14 -26.94
N GLY A 72 -12.14 -19.82 -26.54
CA GLY A 72 -10.99 -19.70 -27.43
C GLY A 72 -10.65 -18.28 -27.89
N THR A 73 -9.42 -18.13 -28.33
CA THR A 73 -8.93 -16.98 -29.13
C THR A 73 -9.75 -16.93 -30.42
N GLY A 74 -10.16 -15.74 -30.84
CA GLY A 74 -10.93 -15.54 -32.06
C GLY A 74 -10.45 -16.45 -33.19
N GLN A 75 -11.38 -17.13 -33.88
CA GLN A 75 -11.02 -17.96 -35.03
C GLN A 75 -10.21 -17.12 -36.02
N ASN A 76 -9.07 -17.64 -36.45
CA ASN A 76 -8.15 -17.03 -37.43
C ASN A 76 -7.25 -15.89 -36.96
N GLY A 77 -6.84 -15.83 -35.67
CA GLY A 77 -5.87 -14.81 -35.24
C GLY A 77 -6.40 -13.35 -35.26
N THR A 78 -7.70 -13.18 -35.32
CA THR A 78 -8.34 -11.87 -35.21
C THR A 78 -8.28 -11.35 -33.76
N GLU A 79 -8.28 -10.03 -33.62
CA GLU A 79 -8.27 -9.29 -32.35
C GLU A 79 -9.24 -9.91 -31.32
N PRO A 80 -8.83 -9.99 -30.04
CA PRO A 80 -9.71 -10.46 -28.97
C PRO A 80 -11.02 -9.68 -28.93
N ILE A 81 -12.13 -10.36 -28.73
CA ILE A 81 -13.47 -9.78 -28.74
C ILE A 81 -13.86 -9.39 -27.31
N SER A 82 -14.51 -8.24 -27.16
CA SER A 82 -14.93 -7.72 -25.87
C SER A 82 -16.26 -8.35 -25.44
N THR A 83 -16.23 -9.60 -24.97
CA THR A 83 -17.43 -10.33 -24.52
C THR A 83 -17.65 -10.17 -23.02
N ALA A 84 -18.91 -10.13 -22.61
CA ALA A 84 -19.29 -10.09 -21.21
C ALA A 84 -20.67 -10.72 -20.97
N GLY A 85 -20.93 -11.22 -19.75
CA GLY A 85 -22.28 -11.52 -19.33
C GLY A 85 -23.19 -10.31 -19.55
N ILE A 86 -22.79 -9.13 -19.05
CA ILE A 86 -23.47 -7.85 -19.28
C ILE A 86 -22.44 -6.84 -19.78
N GLY A 87 -22.62 -6.26 -20.97
CA GLY A 87 -21.75 -5.24 -21.54
C GLY A 87 -21.15 -5.62 -22.89
N GLY A 88 -19.83 -5.62 -22.97
CA GLY A 88 -19.04 -5.79 -24.19
C GLY A 88 -18.27 -4.54 -24.53
N VAL A 89 -18.54 -3.86 -25.66
CA VAL A 89 -17.94 -2.58 -26.01
C VAL A 89 -18.92 -1.45 -25.67
N GLY A 90 -18.43 -0.34 -25.09
CA GLY A 90 -19.25 0.87 -24.88
C GLY A 90 -19.43 1.24 -23.42
N SER A 91 -20.64 1.15 -22.87
CA SER A 91 -20.92 1.50 -21.47
C SER A 91 -21.98 0.62 -20.84
N VAL A 92 -21.84 0.40 -19.52
CA VAL A 92 -22.80 -0.32 -18.67
C VAL A 92 -23.20 0.59 -17.51
N SER A 93 -24.50 0.82 -17.33
CA SER A 93 -25.06 1.54 -16.21
C SER A 93 -26.10 0.68 -15.49
N ILE A 94 -25.88 0.40 -14.21
CA ILE A 94 -26.77 -0.42 -13.39
C ILE A 94 -27.22 0.42 -12.20
N THR A 95 -28.52 0.68 -12.11
CA THR A 95 -29.14 1.47 -11.04
C THR A 95 -30.11 0.67 -10.17
N GLY A 96 -30.37 -0.60 -10.53
CA GLY A 96 -31.27 -1.45 -9.76
C GLY A 96 -31.32 -2.88 -10.29
N GLY A 97 -32.10 -3.73 -9.64
CA GLY A 97 -32.33 -5.12 -10.00
C GLY A 97 -31.56 -6.13 -9.17
N SER A 98 -31.94 -7.41 -9.31
CA SER A 98 -31.18 -8.57 -8.80
C SER A 98 -30.44 -9.18 -9.98
N ILE A 99 -29.11 -9.14 -9.96
CA ILE A 99 -28.29 -9.43 -11.12
C ILE A 99 -27.31 -10.55 -10.81
N SER A 100 -27.35 -11.59 -11.64
CA SER A 100 -26.34 -12.65 -11.70
C SER A 100 -25.66 -12.61 -13.06
N ALA A 101 -24.37 -12.24 -13.10
CA ALA A 101 -23.63 -12.13 -14.35
C ALA A 101 -22.40 -13.05 -14.33
N THR A 102 -22.21 -13.84 -15.38
CA THR A 102 -21.09 -14.78 -15.49
C THR A 102 -20.37 -14.62 -16.82
N GLY A 103 -19.04 -14.51 -16.73
CA GLY A 103 -18.14 -14.59 -17.87
C GLY A 103 -17.33 -15.88 -17.82
N ASN A 104 -17.41 -16.72 -18.86
CA ASN A 104 -16.62 -17.93 -18.98
C ASN A 104 -15.50 -17.78 -20.00
N GLY A 105 -14.41 -18.52 -19.82
CA GLY A 105 -13.25 -18.47 -20.70
C GLY A 105 -12.57 -17.09 -20.66
N GLY A 106 -12.68 -16.32 -21.73
CA GLY A 106 -12.13 -14.95 -21.81
C GLY A 106 -13.13 -13.84 -21.54
N ALA A 107 -14.42 -14.16 -21.34
CA ALA A 107 -15.45 -13.16 -21.13
C ALA A 107 -15.37 -12.52 -19.74
N ALA A 108 -15.73 -11.24 -19.64
CA ALA A 108 -15.98 -10.60 -18.37
C ALA A 108 -17.38 -10.97 -17.83
N GLY A 109 -17.58 -10.90 -16.50
CA GLY A 109 -18.94 -11.00 -15.93
C GLY A 109 -19.77 -9.76 -16.29
N ILE A 110 -19.28 -8.57 -15.90
CA ILE A 110 -19.84 -7.27 -16.28
C ILE A 110 -18.72 -6.43 -16.86
N GLY A 111 -18.91 -5.89 -18.08
CA GLY A 111 -17.95 -4.95 -18.70
C GLY A 111 -17.51 -5.38 -20.10
N GLY A 112 -16.31 -5.97 -20.22
CA GLY A 112 -15.69 -6.28 -21.51
C GLY A 112 -14.64 -5.24 -21.88
N ASN A 113 -14.99 -4.23 -22.67
CA ASN A 113 -14.22 -3.00 -22.94
C ASN A 113 -15.15 -1.80 -22.78
N ALA A 114 -15.80 -1.71 -21.64
CA ALA A 114 -16.85 -0.73 -21.37
C ALA A 114 -16.45 0.21 -20.23
N GLU A 115 -17.09 1.37 -20.22
CA GLU A 115 -17.21 2.20 -19.02
C GLU A 115 -18.31 1.63 -18.13
N ILE A 116 -18.03 1.38 -16.86
CA ILE A 116 -18.94 0.69 -15.95
C ILE A 116 -19.35 1.62 -14.82
N SER A 117 -20.67 1.78 -14.61
CA SER A 117 -21.25 2.51 -13.49
C SER A 117 -22.29 1.64 -12.81
N ILE A 118 -22.07 1.33 -11.53
CA ILE A 118 -22.99 0.51 -10.71
C ILE A 118 -23.33 1.32 -9.46
N THR A 119 -24.58 1.76 -9.35
CA THR A 119 -25.04 2.61 -8.25
C THR A 119 -26.28 2.06 -7.54
N GLY A 120 -26.78 0.91 -7.97
CA GLY A 120 -27.92 0.25 -7.36
C GLY A 120 -28.01 -1.22 -7.73
N GLY A 121 -28.95 -1.93 -7.09
CA GLY A 121 -29.19 -3.35 -7.30
C GLY A 121 -28.49 -4.25 -6.29
N GLU A 122 -28.70 -5.57 -6.46
CA GLU A 122 -28.02 -6.63 -5.76
C GLU A 122 -27.25 -7.50 -6.76
N ILE A 123 -25.92 -7.42 -6.73
CA ILE A 123 -25.07 -7.94 -7.79
C ILE A 123 -24.23 -9.11 -7.31
N THR A 124 -24.39 -10.23 -7.96
CA THR A 124 -23.52 -11.40 -7.88
C THR A 124 -22.84 -11.56 -9.23
N VAL A 125 -21.52 -11.57 -9.24
CA VAL A 125 -20.77 -11.62 -10.50
C VAL A 125 -19.57 -12.55 -10.41
N SER A 126 -19.31 -13.28 -11.49
CA SER A 126 -18.19 -14.20 -11.58
C SER A 126 -17.51 -14.19 -12.95
N ALA A 127 -16.20 -14.52 -12.96
CA ALA A 127 -15.45 -14.86 -14.16
C ALA A 127 -14.66 -16.15 -13.91
N THR A 128 -14.82 -17.14 -14.80
CA THR A 128 -14.19 -18.46 -14.63
C THR A 128 -12.89 -18.61 -15.41
N GLY A 129 -12.50 -17.61 -16.19
CA GLY A 129 -11.31 -17.62 -17.03
C GLY A 129 -10.41 -16.40 -16.80
N THR A 130 -9.88 -15.87 -17.90
CA THR A 130 -8.93 -14.75 -17.88
C THR A 130 -9.56 -13.36 -17.92
N GLY A 131 -10.88 -13.28 -18.15
CA GLY A 131 -11.64 -12.02 -18.02
C GLY A 131 -11.84 -11.63 -16.57
N ALA A 132 -12.08 -10.35 -16.32
CA ALA A 132 -12.42 -9.84 -15.00
C ALA A 132 -13.89 -10.16 -14.64
N ALA A 133 -14.20 -10.30 -13.34
CA ALA A 133 -15.62 -10.41 -12.96
C ALA A 133 -16.34 -9.08 -13.25
N ILE A 134 -15.82 -7.93 -12.77
CA ILE A 134 -16.28 -6.60 -13.17
C ILE A 134 -15.10 -5.91 -13.84
N GLY A 135 -15.18 -5.67 -15.17
CA GLY A 135 -14.11 -4.99 -15.90
C GLY A 135 -13.79 -5.55 -17.26
N GLY A 136 -12.51 -5.78 -17.55
CA GLY A 136 -12.01 -6.14 -18.88
C GLY A 136 -12.27 -7.59 -19.28
N ALA A 137 -12.59 -7.83 -20.55
CA ALA A 137 -12.53 -9.17 -21.16
C ALA A 137 -11.09 -9.52 -21.55
N ALA A 138 -10.78 -10.80 -21.76
CA ALA A 138 -9.46 -11.27 -22.17
C ALA A 138 -8.92 -10.48 -23.37
N GLY A 139 -7.67 -10.06 -23.27
CA GLY A 139 -7.01 -9.28 -24.31
C GLY A 139 -7.45 -7.83 -24.45
N LYS A 140 -8.36 -7.34 -23.62
CA LYS A 140 -8.86 -5.96 -23.66
C LYS A 140 -8.63 -5.25 -22.34
N ASP A 141 -8.25 -3.96 -22.44
CA ASP A 141 -8.19 -3.06 -21.29
C ASP A 141 -9.60 -2.71 -20.83
N CYS A 142 -9.76 -2.46 -19.53
CA CYS A 142 -10.97 -1.88 -18.97
C CYS A 142 -10.90 -0.35 -19.10
N LYS A 143 -12.00 0.32 -19.42
CA LYS A 143 -11.98 1.79 -19.52
C LYS A 143 -12.01 2.44 -18.14
N SER A 144 -13.15 2.40 -17.50
CA SER A 144 -13.32 2.93 -16.14
C SER A 144 -14.38 2.13 -15.39
N ILE A 145 -14.24 2.08 -14.07
CA ILE A 145 -15.20 1.42 -13.17
C ILE A 145 -15.58 2.39 -12.07
N HIS A 146 -16.88 2.63 -11.91
CA HIS A 146 -17.45 3.36 -10.80
C HIS A 146 -18.49 2.49 -10.10
N ILE A 147 -18.25 2.16 -8.83
CA ILE A 147 -19.17 1.37 -8.00
C ILE A 147 -19.47 2.17 -6.74
N GLN A 148 -20.76 2.40 -6.47
CA GLN A 148 -21.20 3.18 -5.33
C GLN A 148 -22.37 2.52 -4.60
N GLY A 149 -22.28 2.47 -3.27
CA GLY A 149 -23.33 1.91 -2.41
C GLY A 149 -23.16 0.41 -2.15
N ASP A 150 -23.97 -0.13 -1.27
CA ASP A 150 -23.92 -1.54 -0.85
C ASP A 150 -24.59 -2.47 -1.88
N VAL A 151 -24.03 -2.50 -3.07
CA VAL A 151 -24.62 -3.15 -4.25
C VAL A 151 -24.03 -4.52 -4.55
N LEU A 152 -22.81 -4.82 -4.09
CA LEU A 152 -22.12 -6.06 -4.40
C LEU A 152 -22.38 -7.12 -3.32
N LYS A 153 -22.91 -8.26 -3.70
CA LYS A 153 -23.14 -9.41 -2.81
C LYS A 153 -21.98 -10.42 -2.87
N SER A 154 -21.53 -10.72 -4.07
CA SER A 154 -20.39 -11.61 -4.30
C SER A 154 -19.69 -11.26 -5.59
N VAL A 155 -18.36 -11.24 -5.54
CA VAL A 155 -17.52 -11.01 -6.72
C VAL A 155 -16.39 -12.05 -6.73
N SER A 156 -16.28 -12.82 -7.82
CA SER A 156 -15.24 -13.83 -7.93
C SER A 156 -14.60 -13.87 -9.32
N SER A 157 -13.29 -14.09 -9.36
CA SER A 157 -12.57 -14.31 -10.61
C SER A 157 -11.46 -15.35 -10.44
N VAL A 158 -11.22 -16.16 -11.48
CA VAL A 158 -10.17 -17.20 -11.42
C VAL A 158 -8.81 -16.65 -11.84
N ASN A 159 -8.68 -16.08 -13.04
CA ASN A 159 -7.40 -15.63 -13.58
C ASN A 159 -7.41 -14.17 -14.06
N GLY A 160 -8.52 -13.45 -13.99
CA GLY A 160 -8.60 -12.00 -14.16
C GLY A 160 -8.78 -11.31 -12.82
N ALA A 161 -8.88 -9.98 -12.82
CA ALA A 161 -9.23 -9.25 -11.60
C ALA A 161 -10.70 -9.53 -11.19
N CYS A 162 -10.98 -9.53 -9.88
CA CYS A 162 -12.38 -9.50 -9.46
C CYS A 162 -13.04 -8.19 -9.85
N ILE A 163 -12.38 -7.04 -9.60
CA ILE A 163 -12.81 -5.72 -10.07
C ILE A 163 -11.60 -5.07 -10.74
N GLY A 164 -11.64 -4.89 -12.07
CA GLY A 164 -10.52 -4.28 -12.79
C GLY A 164 -10.26 -4.86 -14.17
N ALA A 165 -9.00 -5.13 -14.48
CA ALA A 165 -8.62 -5.59 -15.81
C ALA A 165 -8.59 -7.12 -15.93
N ALA A 166 -8.66 -7.58 -17.17
CA ALA A 166 -8.29 -8.95 -17.50
C ALA A 166 -6.79 -9.19 -17.23
N ASN A 167 -6.40 -10.46 -17.20
CA ASN A 167 -5.00 -10.86 -17.01
C ASN A 167 -4.07 -10.16 -18.02
N GLY A 168 -3.00 -9.51 -17.53
CA GLY A 168 -2.00 -8.82 -18.33
C GLY A 168 -2.51 -7.56 -19.05
N LYS A 169 -3.60 -6.95 -18.59
CA LYS A 169 -4.21 -5.76 -19.19
C LYS A 169 -4.30 -4.60 -18.22
N GLY A 170 -4.50 -3.41 -18.78
CA GLY A 170 -4.64 -2.15 -18.07
C GLY A 170 -6.08 -1.78 -17.76
N SER A 171 -6.26 -0.76 -16.94
CA SER A 171 -7.56 -0.18 -16.62
C SER A 171 -7.46 1.34 -16.59
N GLY A 172 -8.56 2.01 -16.92
CA GLY A 172 -8.77 3.40 -16.52
C GLY A 172 -9.04 3.51 -15.02
N ASN A 173 -9.59 4.63 -14.60
CA ASN A 173 -9.87 4.87 -13.19
C ASN A 173 -10.85 3.84 -12.60
N ILE A 174 -10.55 3.37 -11.40
CA ILE A 174 -11.46 2.53 -10.60
C ILE A 174 -11.84 3.31 -9.35
N THR A 175 -13.13 3.50 -9.13
CA THR A 175 -13.66 4.10 -7.91
C THR A 175 -14.68 3.16 -7.27
N ILE A 176 -14.43 2.78 -6.01
CA ILE A 176 -15.33 1.97 -5.20
C ILE A 176 -15.65 2.77 -3.95
N ALA A 177 -16.90 3.17 -3.77
CA ALA A 177 -17.30 4.03 -2.67
C ALA A 177 -18.55 3.51 -1.94
N ASN A 178 -18.54 3.59 -0.60
CA ASN A 178 -19.65 3.20 0.27
C ASN A 178 -20.08 1.72 0.11
N VAL A 179 -19.14 0.83 -0.20
CA VAL A 179 -19.40 -0.59 -0.48
C VAL A 179 -19.09 -1.45 0.73
N LYS A 180 -19.98 -2.39 1.04
CA LYS A 180 -19.73 -3.49 1.99
C LYS A 180 -19.68 -4.79 1.22
N LEU A 181 -18.50 -5.33 0.99
CA LEU A 181 -18.26 -6.56 0.25
C LEU A 181 -17.57 -7.59 1.15
N SER A 182 -18.27 -8.63 1.53
CA SER A 182 -17.75 -9.72 2.38
C SER A 182 -17.45 -11.00 1.60
N SER A 183 -17.75 -11.05 0.32
CA SER A 183 -17.50 -12.20 -0.54
C SER A 183 -16.74 -11.76 -1.80
N LEU A 184 -15.45 -11.50 -1.61
CA LEU A 184 -14.50 -11.19 -2.68
C LEU A 184 -13.49 -12.34 -2.77
N SER A 185 -13.43 -13.02 -3.91
CA SER A 185 -12.59 -14.21 -4.09
C SER A 185 -11.90 -14.21 -5.45
N GLY A 186 -10.59 -14.37 -5.47
CA GLY A 186 -9.81 -14.37 -6.72
C GLY A 186 -8.40 -14.93 -6.55
N LYS A 187 -7.89 -15.54 -7.62
CA LYS A 187 -6.55 -16.15 -7.62
C LYS A 187 -5.47 -15.28 -8.25
N TYR A 188 -5.82 -14.15 -8.87
CA TYR A 188 -4.88 -13.29 -9.59
C TYR A 188 -4.79 -11.89 -8.97
N ILE A 189 -5.74 -11.03 -9.22
CA ILE A 189 -5.87 -9.69 -8.63
C ILE A 189 -7.27 -9.56 -8.06
N LEU A 190 -7.40 -9.10 -6.81
CA LEU A 190 -8.72 -8.84 -6.26
C LEU A 190 -9.30 -7.54 -6.81
N ILE A 191 -8.54 -6.43 -6.72
CA ILE A 191 -8.98 -5.13 -7.24
C ILE A 191 -7.83 -4.47 -7.98
N GLY A 192 -8.05 -4.09 -9.25
CA GLY A 192 -7.08 -3.32 -10.03
C GLY A 192 -6.60 -3.97 -11.33
N TRP A 193 -5.34 -3.69 -11.70
CA TRP A 193 -4.75 -4.10 -12.98
C TRP A 193 -3.23 -4.21 -12.89
N GLU A 194 -2.63 -4.94 -13.85
CA GLU A 194 -1.20 -5.22 -13.90
C GLU A 194 -0.45 -4.36 -14.92
N ALA A 195 -0.98 -4.28 -16.14
CA ALA A 195 -0.26 -3.65 -17.24
C ALA A 195 -0.12 -2.13 -17.07
N ASP A 196 0.81 -1.57 -17.81
CA ASP A 196 0.95 -0.11 -17.90
C ASP A 196 -0.35 0.51 -18.39
N SER A 197 -0.85 1.45 -17.60
CA SER A 197 -2.03 2.25 -17.95
C SER A 197 -1.64 3.72 -17.84
N PRO A 198 -2.17 4.60 -18.69
CA PRO A 198 -1.90 6.03 -18.54
C PRO A 198 -2.45 6.49 -17.19
N GLU A 199 -1.61 7.09 -16.37
CA GLU A 199 -1.86 7.78 -15.08
C GLU A 199 -3.24 7.55 -14.45
N SER A 200 -3.59 6.28 -14.18
CA SER A 200 -4.90 5.90 -13.67
C SER A 200 -4.91 5.87 -12.15
N GLN A 201 -6.07 6.12 -11.55
CA GLN A 201 -6.27 6.09 -10.12
C GLN A 201 -7.21 4.96 -9.70
N LEU A 202 -6.82 4.22 -8.67
CA LEU A 202 -7.67 3.27 -7.96
C LEU A 202 -8.05 3.90 -6.61
N THR A 203 -9.33 4.12 -6.39
CA THR A 203 -9.86 4.72 -5.16
C THR A 203 -10.82 3.76 -4.47
N ILE A 204 -10.58 3.50 -3.19
CA ILE A 204 -11.48 2.78 -2.28
C ILE A 204 -11.82 3.72 -1.14
N GLN A 205 -13.08 4.14 -1.04
CA GLN A 205 -13.49 5.17 -0.10
C GLN A 205 -14.73 4.75 0.69
N ASN A 206 -14.67 4.89 2.02
CA ASN A 206 -15.76 4.57 2.93
C ASN A 206 -16.31 3.15 2.72
N CYS A 207 -15.40 2.17 2.56
CA CYS A 207 -15.73 0.79 2.23
C CYS A 207 -15.39 -0.17 3.37
N ARG A 208 -16.11 -1.30 3.39
CA ARG A 208 -15.71 -2.48 4.13
C ARG A 208 -15.56 -3.64 3.17
N ILE A 209 -14.31 -4.04 2.91
CA ILE A 209 -13.98 -5.09 1.95
C ILE A 209 -13.24 -6.21 2.68
N THR A 210 -13.76 -7.43 2.56
CA THR A 210 -13.13 -8.62 3.10
C THR A 210 -13.03 -9.68 2.01
N SER A 211 -11.84 -10.19 1.77
CA SER A 211 -11.66 -11.35 0.89
C SER A 211 -11.90 -12.64 1.67
N THR A 212 -12.55 -13.59 0.99
CA THR A 212 -12.86 -14.92 1.55
C THR A 212 -11.86 -16.00 1.17
N ASP A 213 -10.85 -15.67 0.36
CA ASP A 213 -9.86 -16.63 -0.09
C ASP A 213 -8.93 -17.06 1.04
N ALA A 214 -9.05 -18.31 1.44
CA ALA A 214 -8.12 -18.97 2.34
C ALA A 214 -6.94 -19.62 1.58
N ASP A 215 -6.88 -19.50 0.25
CA ASP A 215 -5.85 -20.17 -0.54
C ASP A 215 -4.52 -19.42 -0.43
N THR A 216 -3.71 -19.91 0.50
CA THR A 216 -2.37 -19.39 0.80
C THR A 216 -1.31 -19.77 -0.23
N SER A 217 -1.67 -20.52 -1.26
CA SER A 217 -0.73 -21.10 -2.23
C SER A 217 -0.45 -20.21 -3.43
N SER A 218 -1.30 -19.24 -3.72
CA SER A 218 -1.13 -18.34 -4.86
C SER A 218 -0.65 -16.96 -4.43
N SER A 219 0.29 -16.41 -5.17
CA SER A 219 0.78 -15.04 -5.07
C SER A 219 -0.24 -14.02 -5.63
N ALA A 220 -1.50 -14.13 -5.21
CA ALA A 220 -2.53 -13.21 -5.67
C ALA A 220 -2.27 -11.81 -5.13
N ASP A 221 -2.26 -10.80 -6.01
CA ASP A 221 -2.27 -9.41 -5.58
C ASP A 221 -3.63 -9.05 -4.99
N GLY A 222 -3.65 -8.45 -3.83
CA GLY A 222 -4.89 -7.97 -3.24
C GLY A 222 -5.42 -6.76 -4.02
N ILE A 223 -4.69 -5.65 -3.94
CA ILE A 223 -5.00 -4.40 -4.64
C ILE A 223 -3.78 -4.01 -5.45
N ARG A 224 -3.95 -3.81 -6.77
CA ARG A 224 -2.85 -3.49 -7.67
C ARG A 224 -3.19 -2.38 -8.64
N ALA A 225 -2.26 -1.45 -8.84
CA ALA A 225 -2.29 -0.47 -9.91
C ALA A 225 -1.01 -0.59 -10.76
N GLY A 226 -1.12 -0.35 -12.05
CA GLY A 226 0.00 -0.39 -12.98
C GLY A 226 0.97 0.78 -12.83
N LYS A 227 1.88 0.91 -13.79
CA LYS A 227 2.92 1.96 -13.82
C LYS A 227 2.33 3.37 -13.79
N ASN A 228 3.02 4.30 -13.11
CA ASN A 228 2.63 5.71 -12.94
C ASN A 228 1.23 5.93 -12.37
N SER A 229 0.62 4.91 -11.78
CA SER A 229 -0.74 4.98 -11.25
C SER A 229 -0.74 5.14 -9.74
N SER A 230 -1.84 5.62 -9.19
CA SER A 230 -2.00 5.83 -7.75
C SER A 230 -3.09 4.95 -7.16
N ILE A 231 -2.88 4.55 -5.89
CA ILE A 231 -3.87 3.87 -5.06
C ILE A 231 -4.22 4.78 -3.89
N LEU A 232 -5.51 5.02 -3.68
CA LEU A 232 -6.05 5.69 -2.52
C LEU A 232 -7.02 4.76 -1.77
N ILE A 233 -6.73 4.49 -0.50
CA ILE A 233 -7.64 3.81 0.43
C ILE A 233 -7.97 4.79 1.54
N GLU A 234 -9.23 5.22 1.63
CA GLU A 234 -9.65 6.28 2.55
C GLU A 234 -10.89 5.87 3.34
N ALA A 235 -10.90 6.13 4.65
CA ALA A 235 -12.01 5.87 5.56
C ALA A 235 -12.58 4.44 5.43
N SER A 236 -11.70 3.45 5.22
CA SER A 236 -12.11 2.10 4.82
C SER A 236 -11.52 1.03 5.73
N GLU A 237 -12.23 -0.09 5.86
CA GLU A 237 -11.73 -1.33 6.44
C GLU A 237 -11.49 -2.33 5.31
N VAL A 238 -10.24 -2.71 5.09
CA VAL A 238 -9.85 -3.62 4.02
C VAL A 238 -9.06 -4.79 4.60
N LYS A 239 -9.61 -6.01 4.47
CA LYS A 239 -8.98 -7.25 4.90
C LYS A 239 -8.66 -8.12 3.69
N LEU A 240 -7.38 -8.21 3.39
CA LEU A 240 -6.85 -9.02 2.31
C LEU A 240 -6.41 -10.40 2.83
N PRO A 241 -6.41 -11.45 2.00
CA PRO A 241 -5.91 -12.77 2.39
C PRO A 241 -4.42 -12.72 2.71
N GLN A 242 -3.94 -13.72 3.43
CA GLN A 242 -2.50 -13.93 3.66
C GLN A 242 -1.77 -13.98 2.30
N LYS A 243 -0.61 -13.31 2.23
CA LYS A 243 0.24 -13.13 1.03
C LYS A 243 -0.30 -12.14 -0.03
N SER A 244 -1.48 -11.57 0.18
CA SER A 244 -1.98 -10.52 -0.71
C SER A 244 -1.50 -9.13 -0.28
N CYS A 245 -1.17 -8.30 -1.26
CA CYS A 245 -0.52 -7.00 -1.06
C CYS A 245 -1.33 -5.87 -1.65
N VAL A 246 -1.04 -4.66 -1.18
CA VAL A 246 -1.41 -3.41 -1.86
C VAL A 246 -0.18 -2.96 -2.64
N ARG A 247 -0.27 -2.89 -3.98
CA ARG A 247 0.87 -2.65 -4.88
C ARG A 247 0.61 -1.57 -5.91
N ALA A 248 1.59 -0.71 -6.13
CA ALA A 248 1.64 0.17 -7.29
C ALA A 248 2.85 -0.20 -8.17
N GLY A 249 2.74 0.01 -9.47
CA GLY A 249 3.83 -0.18 -10.41
C GLY A 249 4.88 0.95 -10.33
N ASP A 250 5.90 0.87 -11.19
CA ASP A 250 6.97 1.85 -11.30
C ASP A 250 6.44 3.28 -11.46
N GLY A 251 7.00 4.25 -10.75
CA GLY A 251 6.53 5.64 -10.72
C GLY A 251 5.20 5.85 -10.01
N GLY A 252 4.61 4.82 -9.42
CA GLY A 252 3.32 4.91 -8.74
C GLY A 252 3.39 5.37 -7.29
N SER A 253 2.22 5.55 -6.68
CA SER A 253 2.08 5.93 -5.28
C SER A 253 0.93 5.20 -4.58
N ILE A 254 1.06 5.03 -3.25
CA ILE A 254 0.05 4.42 -2.40
C ILE A 254 -0.26 5.37 -1.25
N THR A 255 -1.54 5.66 -1.04
CA THR A 255 -2.03 6.49 0.07
C THR A 255 -3.10 5.74 0.85
N VAL A 256 -2.93 5.63 2.16
CA VAL A 256 -3.88 5.04 3.11
C VAL A 256 -4.23 6.09 4.16
N ARG A 257 -5.50 6.49 4.25
CA ARG A 257 -5.96 7.55 5.17
C ARG A 257 -7.16 7.12 5.98
N GLY A 258 -7.12 7.33 7.30
CA GLY A 258 -8.23 7.07 8.20
C GLY A 258 -8.79 5.65 8.09
N SER A 259 -7.95 4.66 7.83
CA SER A 259 -8.36 3.33 7.40
C SER A 259 -7.76 2.23 8.27
N GLU A 260 -8.43 1.09 8.29
CA GLU A 260 -7.90 -0.16 8.81
C GLU A 260 -7.53 -1.08 7.65
N LEU A 261 -6.24 -1.40 7.52
CA LEU A 261 -5.72 -2.24 6.44
C LEU A 261 -5.00 -3.47 7.02
N TYR A 262 -5.52 -4.63 6.68
CA TYR A 262 -4.90 -5.93 6.96
C TYR A 262 -4.38 -6.50 5.65
N THR A 263 -3.07 -6.62 5.51
CA THR A 263 -2.42 -6.99 4.25
C THR A 263 -1.09 -7.70 4.50
N HIS A 264 -0.60 -8.42 3.51
CA HIS A 264 0.77 -8.96 3.58
C HIS A 264 1.83 -7.88 3.40
N GLY A 265 1.56 -6.80 2.63
CA GLY A 265 2.48 -5.69 2.45
C GLY A 265 1.85 -4.49 1.73
N VAL A 266 2.51 -3.33 1.83
CA VAL A 266 2.16 -2.08 1.13
C VAL A 266 3.39 -1.64 0.34
N PHE A 267 3.50 -2.03 -0.94
CA PHE A 267 4.74 -1.86 -1.70
C PHE A 267 4.56 -1.81 -3.23
N GLY A 268 5.67 -1.58 -3.94
CA GLY A 268 5.73 -1.59 -5.40
C GLY A 268 5.67 -2.99 -5.98
N SER A 269 6.80 -3.65 -6.20
CA SER A 269 6.86 -4.96 -6.87
C SER A 269 6.66 -6.15 -5.94
N ALA A 270 6.01 -7.23 -6.40
CA ALA A 270 5.99 -8.52 -5.74
C ALA A 270 7.09 -9.46 -6.28
N GLU A 271 7.63 -9.19 -7.44
CA GLU A 271 8.63 -10.08 -8.04
C GLU A 271 10.05 -9.66 -7.65
N TYR A 272 10.87 -10.64 -7.24
CA TYR A 272 12.25 -10.44 -6.81
C TYR A 272 13.18 -9.90 -7.91
N ARG A 273 12.71 -9.71 -9.14
CA ARG A 273 13.55 -9.37 -10.30
C ARG A 273 13.21 -8.05 -10.98
N GLU A 274 12.20 -7.33 -10.52
CA GLU A 274 11.82 -6.05 -11.14
C GLU A 274 12.43 -4.89 -10.37
N THR A 275 13.15 -4.03 -11.10
CA THR A 275 13.59 -2.73 -10.61
C THR A 275 12.43 -1.76 -10.69
N LEU A 276 11.90 -1.34 -9.56
CA LEU A 276 10.79 -0.40 -9.48
C LEU A 276 11.14 0.73 -8.52
N THR A 277 10.65 1.91 -8.81
CA THR A 277 10.71 3.06 -7.92
C THR A 277 9.31 3.57 -7.64
N LEU A 278 8.88 3.49 -6.38
CA LEU A 278 7.68 4.18 -5.92
C LEU A 278 8.01 5.64 -5.67
N LYS A 279 7.13 6.53 -6.09
CA LYS A 279 7.23 7.96 -5.72
C LYS A 279 6.91 8.16 -4.25
N LYS A 280 5.85 7.52 -3.75
CA LYS A 280 5.40 7.74 -2.38
C LYS A 280 4.60 6.58 -1.82
N VAL A 281 4.81 6.30 -0.53
CA VAL A 281 3.88 5.55 0.33
C VAL A 281 3.49 6.47 1.47
N GLU A 282 2.21 6.79 1.61
CA GLU A 282 1.67 7.64 2.67
C GLU A 282 0.61 6.88 3.48
N ILE A 283 0.81 6.80 4.80
CA ILE A 283 -0.13 6.19 5.75
C ILE A 283 -0.45 7.23 6.82
N THR A 284 -1.69 7.68 6.90
CA THR A 284 -2.10 8.76 7.81
C THR A 284 -3.39 8.40 8.55
N GLY A 285 -3.39 8.56 9.88
CA GLY A 285 -4.56 8.32 10.73
C GLY A 285 -5.08 6.88 10.65
N SER A 286 -4.21 5.91 10.39
CA SER A 286 -4.60 4.56 9.99
C SER A 286 -4.00 3.49 10.88
N THR A 287 -4.64 2.33 10.91
CA THR A 287 -4.08 1.11 11.46
C THR A 287 -3.72 0.17 10.31
N VAL A 288 -2.44 -0.20 10.22
CA VAL A 288 -1.96 -1.16 9.21
C VAL A 288 -1.34 -2.35 9.91
N VAL A 289 -1.93 -3.51 9.69
CA VAL A 289 -1.38 -4.80 10.09
C VAL A 289 -0.81 -5.46 8.84
N THR A 290 0.51 -5.61 8.82
CA THR A 290 1.22 -6.11 7.64
C THR A 290 1.99 -7.39 7.95
N GLY A 291 2.13 -8.27 6.97
CA GLY A 291 2.96 -9.48 7.07
C GLY A 291 4.30 -9.35 6.35
N ASP A 292 4.64 -8.21 5.77
CA ASP A 292 5.87 -8.00 4.98
C ASP A 292 6.26 -6.50 4.95
N VAL A 293 6.66 -5.97 3.82
CA VAL A 293 7.32 -4.67 3.62
C VAL A 293 6.32 -3.51 3.46
N ILE A 294 6.69 -2.33 3.95
CA ILE A 294 6.12 -1.03 3.55
C ILE A 294 7.19 -0.30 2.75
N GLY A 295 6.97 -0.12 1.45
CA GLY A 295 7.93 0.48 0.53
C GLY A 295 8.37 -0.43 -0.61
N GLY A 296 9.68 -0.55 -0.86
CA GLY A 296 10.22 -1.39 -1.92
C GLY A 296 10.46 -2.83 -1.45
N LYS A 297 10.06 -3.85 -2.22
CA LYS A 297 10.28 -5.26 -1.88
C LYS A 297 11.26 -6.00 -2.79
N GLY A 298 11.22 -5.79 -4.08
CA GLY A 298 12.03 -6.52 -5.06
C GLY A 298 13.53 -6.19 -5.02
N ASP A 299 14.32 -6.93 -5.80
CA ASP A 299 15.73 -6.59 -6.04
C ASP A 299 15.80 -5.25 -6.76
N SER A 300 16.57 -4.30 -6.21
CA SER A 300 16.69 -2.91 -6.69
C SER A 300 15.40 -2.09 -6.64
N SER A 301 14.42 -2.50 -5.85
CA SER A 301 13.19 -1.70 -5.64
C SER A 301 13.45 -0.56 -4.68
N SER A 302 13.13 0.64 -5.13
CA SER A 302 13.34 1.91 -4.43
C SER A 302 12.04 2.59 -4.06
N VAL A 303 12.11 3.54 -3.13
CA VAL A 303 11.00 4.42 -2.78
C VAL A 303 11.53 5.82 -2.48
N ASP A 304 10.95 6.83 -3.11
CA ASP A 304 11.43 8.20 -2.89
C ASP A 304 10.99 8.72 -1.51
N GLU A 305 9.75 8.46 -1.11
CA GLU A 305 9.21 8.95 0.15
C GLU A 305 8.28 7.94 0.83
N ILE A 306 8.50 7.70 2.13
CA ILE A 306 7.57 7.00 3.02
C ILE A 306 7.15 7.98 4.12
N VAL A 307 5.84 8.22 4.27
CA VAL A 307 5.26 9.07 5.31
C VAL A 307 4.29 8.28 6.14
N ILE A 308 4.51 8.21 7.45
CA ILE A 308 3.61 7.55 8.41
C ILE A 308 3.28 8.56 9.49
N ARG A 309 2.00 8.97 9.60
CA ARG A 309 1.55 9.97 10.55
C ARG A 309 0.30 9.56 11.30
N ASN A 310 0.26 9.81 12.60
CA ASN A 310 -0.91 9.53 13.44
C ASN A 310 -1.42 8.10 13.27
N SER A 311 -0.52 7.13 13.12
CA SER A 311 -0.86 5.78 12.66
C SER A 311 -0.27 4.70 13.54
N ASN A 312 -0.90 3.51 13.50
CA ASN A 312 -0.41 2.32 14.16
C ASN A 312 0.01 1.29 13.11
N ILE A 313 1.27 0.92 13.12
CA ILE A 313 1.82 -0.10 12.22
C ILE A 313 2.27 -1.28 13.06
N SER A 314 1.74 -2.45 12.77
CA SER A 314 2.16 -3.69 13.42
C SER A 314 2.35 -4.82 12.41
N LEU A 315 3.18 -5.78 12.82
CA LEU A 315 3.43 -6.97 12.03
C LEU A 315 2.61 -8.15 12.57
N ASP A 316 1.86 -8.80 11.70
CA ASP A 316 1.19 -10.07 11.97
C ASP A 316 1.77 -11.16 11.08
N SER A 317 2.93 -11.67 11.45
CA SER A 317 3.57 -12.75 10.71
C SER A 317 4.19 -13.79 11.65
N THR A 318 3.90 -15.03 11.35
CA THR A 318 4.57 -16.20 11.95
C THR A 318 5.83 -16.63 11.20
N ASP A 319 6.12 -16.03 10.05
CA ASP A 319 7.25 -16.40 9.20
C ASP A 319 8.48 -15.51 9.51
N ILE A 320 9.32 -15.98 10.39
CA ILE A 320 10.55 -15.32 10.86
C ILE A 320 11.64 -15.16 9.77
N TYR A 321 11.47 -15.77 8.61
CA TYR A 321 12.46 -15.70 7.52
C TYR A 321 12.18 -14.58 6.52
N ASN A 322 11.06 -13.91 6.61
CA ASN A 322 10.72 -12.83 5.71
C ASN A 322 11.46 -11.52 6.05
N ARG A 323 11.64 -10.69 5.05
CA ARG A 323 12.37 -9.42 5.13
C ARG A 323 11.38 -8.29 5.46
N TYR A 324 11.05 -8.16 6.73
CA TYR A 324 10.13 -7.12 7.19
C TYR A 324 10.85 -5.79 7.29
N SER A 325 10.39 -4.79 6.55
CA SER A 325 10.99 -3.45 6.63
C SER A 325 10.02 -2.33 6.25
N ILE A 326 10.25 -1.18 6.81
CA ILE A 326 9.77 0.10 6.29
C ILE A 326 10.96 0.71 5.54
N GLY A 327 10.92 0.69 4.19
CA GLY A 327 12.05 1.21 3.42
C GLY A 327 12.15 0.65 2.01
N CYS A 328 13.37 0.36 1.56
CA CYS A 328 13.64 -0.14 0.21
C CYS A 328 13.92 -1.65 0.18
N GLY A 329 13.79 -2.23 -1.02
CA GLY A 329 14.16 -3.60 -1.28
C GLY A 329 15.68 -3.84 -1.31
N LYS A 330 16.09 -5.10 -1.55
CA LYS A 330 17.49 -5.47 -1.70
C LYS A 330 18.12 -4.70 -2.88
N ASN A 331 19.32 -4.15 -2.67
CA ASN A 331 20.02 -3.27 -3.62
C ASN A 331 19.25 -2.00 -4.03
N GLY A 332 18.12 -1.72 -3.42
CA GLY A 332 17.33 -0.52 -3.66
C GLY A 332 17.80 0.68 -2.83
N SER A 333 17.14 1.81 -3.01
CA SER A 333 17.36 3.05 -2.28
C SER A 333 16.06 3.62 -1.73
N PHE A 334 16.17 4.51 -0.76
CA PHE A 334 15.06 5.35 -0.33
C PHE A 334 15.53 6.79 -0.19
N GLY A 335 14.63 7.75 -0.46
CA GLY A 335 14.90 9.17 -0.23
C GLY A 335 14.62 9.55 1.22
N SER A 336 13.39 9.40 1.67
CA SER A 336 13.03 9.69 3.06
C SER A 336 12.02 8.70 3.65
N ILE A 337 12.16 8.49 4.97
CA ILE A 337 11.18 7.80 5.84
C ILE A 337 10.85 8.77 6.97
N ASP A 338 9.62 9.30 7.01
CA ASP A 338 9.14 10.26 8.00
C ASP A 338 8.01 9.65 8.83
N ILE A 339 8.29 9.36 10.09
CA ILE A 339 7.36 8.75 11.05
C ILE A 339 7.05 9.79 12.13
N GLN A 340 5.79 10.20 12.23
CA GLN A 340 5.35 11.20 13.19
C GLN A 340 4.10 10.78 13.96
N ASN A 341 4.09 11.04 15.27
CA ASN A 341 2.96 10.79 16.15
C ASN A 341 2.34 9.39 15.95
N SER A 342 3.21 8.37 15.86
CA SER A 342 2.81 7.03 15.44
C SER A 342 3.37 5.95 16.35
N THR A 343 2.71 4.79 16.34
CA THR A 343 3.18 3.59 17.01
C THR A 343 3.64 2.58 15.95
N ILE A 344 4.90 2.14 16.04
CA ILE A 344 5.49 1.15 15.15
C ILE A 344 5.95 -0.04 15.97
N ASP A 345 5.46 -1.23 15.65
CA ASP A 345 5.87 -2.48 16.29
C ASP A 345 6.21 -3.53 15.22
N ILE A 346 7.50 -3.70 14.96
CA ILE A 346 8.04 -4.63 13.97
C ILE A 346 9.06 -5.54 14.64
N PRO A 347 8.69 -6.76 14.99
CA PRO A 347 9.52 -7.67 15.78
C PRO A 347 10.74 -8.23 15.04
N GLY A 348 10.94 -7.91 13.76
CA GLY A 348 12.19 -8.19 13.08
C GLY A 348 12.08 -8.97 11.78
N GLY A 349 12.99 -8.65 10.88
CA GLY A 349 13.25 -9.36 9.63
C GLY A 349 14.69 -9.89 9.57
N SER A 350 14.99 -10.72 8.59
CA SER A 350 16.34 -11.26 8.37
C SER A 350 17.10 -10.41 7.35
N ASP A 351 18.32 -10.01 7.68
CA ASP A 351 19.27 -9.33 6.79
C ASP A 351 18.81 -7.94 6.24
N SER A 352 17.79 -7.36 6.84
CA SER A 352 17.23 -6.05 6.47
C SER A 352 17.04 -5.22 7.72
N ALA A 353 17.30 -3.92 7.65
CA ALA A 353 16.88 -3.02 8.71
C ALA A 353 15.33 -3.02 8.80
N ALA A 354 14.79 -3.02 10.01
CA ALA A 354 13.34 -2.93 10.19
C ALA A 354 12.81 -1.56 9.73
N ILE A 355 13.61 -0.49 9.91
CA ILE A 355 13.37 0.82 9.30
C ILE A 355 14.63 1.24 8.57
N GLY A 356 14.58 1.33 7.23
CA GLY A 356 15.74 1.69 6.42
C GLY A 356 15.93 0.83 5.18
N SER A 357 17.20 0.44 4.91
CA SER A 357 17.49 -0.37 3.73
C SER A 357 17.54 -1.87 4.02
N ALA A 358 17.14 -2.65 3.03
CA ALA A 358 17.42 -4.08 3.02
C ALA A 358 18.89 -4.39 2.70
N LEU A 359 19.22 -5.68 2.51
CA LEU A 359 20.53 -6.16 2.08
C LEU A 359 21.03 -5.40 0.85
N GLY A 360 22.25 -4.87 0.92
CA GLY A 360 22.86 -4.18 -0.21
C GLY A 360 22.21 -2.83 -0.54
N GLY A 361 21.63 -2.13 0.42
CA GLY A 361 21.02 -0.82 0.15
C GLY A 361 21.95 0.15 -0.58
N ASN A 362 21.44 0.80 -1.62
CA ASN A 362 22.21 1.70 -2.47
C ASN A 362 22.03 3.17 -2.05
N PHE A 363 23.08 3.79 -1.55
CA PHE A 363 23.09 5.18 -1.11
C PHE A 363 23.95 6.03 -2.06
N THR A 364 23.34 6.64 -3.05
CA THR A 364 24.03 7.52 -4.01
C THR A 364 23.86 9.01 -3.67
N GLY A 365 22.89 9.35 -2.85
CA GLY A 365 22.58 10.72 -2.40
C GLY A 365 22.39 10.79 -0.89
N GLU A 366 21.58 11.73 -0.45
CA GLU A 366 21.16 11.86 0.93
C GLU A 366 19.86 11.11 1.18
N SER A 367 19.86 10.22 2.19
CA SER A 367 18.67 9.54 2.67
C SER A 367 18.38 9.96 4.11
N LEU A 368 17.10 10.06 4.44
CA LEU A 368 16.64 10.51 5.75
C LEU A 368 15.71 9.49 6.40
N ILE A 369 15.97 9.17 7.67
CA ILE A 369 15.01 8.54 8.56
C ILE A 369 14.70 9.54 9.66
N ARG A 370 13.45 9.97 9.77
CA ARG A 370 12.97 10.84 10.85
C ARG A 370 11.90 10.13 11.65
N ILE A 371 12.07 10.11 12.96
CA ILE A 371 11.10 9.57 13.92
C ILE A 371 10.82 10.68 14.93
N ALA A 372 9.59 11.20 14.93
CA ALA A 372 9.20 12.29 15.82
C ALA A 372 7.90 11.98 16.57
N ASP A 373 7.82 12.36 17.84
CA ASP A 373 6.63 12.24 18.68
C ASP A 373 6.03 10.83 18.68
N SER A 374 6.89 9.78 18.59
CA SER A 374 6.46 8.42 18.25
C SER A 374 6.94 7.38 19.24
N GLN A 375 6.22 6.26 19.28
CA GLN A 375 6.64 5.05 19.97
C GLN A 375 7.04 3.99 18.95
N VAL A 376 8.31 3.57 18.99
CA VAL A 376 8.88 2.63 18.00
C VAL A 376 9.55 1.47 18.69
N THR A 377 9.10 0.27 18.42
CA THR A 377 9.73 -0.98 18.85
C THR A 377 10.05 -1.80 17.61
N VAL A 378 11.33 -1.94 17.33
CA VAL A 378 11.80 -2.62 16.12
C VAL A 378 13.00 -3.51 16.42
N ALA A 379 13.06 -4.63 15.70
CA ALA A 379 14.18 -5.54 15.80
C ALA A 379 14.67 -5.99 14.41
N CYS A 380 15.87 -6.49 14.33
CA CYS A 380 16.36 -7.27 13.21
C CYS A 380 16.80 -8.64 13.75
N LEU A 381 16.55 -9.71 13.02
CA LEU A 381 16.95 -11.06 13.47
C LEU A 381 18.39 -11.37 13.13
N ARG A 382 18.89 -10.88 12.00
CA ARG A 382 20.24 -11.22 11.51
C ARG A 382 20.90 -10.04 10.79
N ARG A 383 22.16 -9.84 11.06
CA ARG A 383 23.17 -9.08 10.30
C ARG A 383 22.83 -7.63 9.92
N SER A 384 21.76 -7.04 10.41
CA SER A 384 21.43 -5.64 10.09
C SER A 384 21.06 -4.88 11.35
N PRO A 385 21.28 -3.56 11.39
CA PRO A 385 20.70 -2.72 12.43
C PRO A 385 19.17 -2.77 12.35
N ALA A 386 18.51 -2.48 13.45
CA ALA A 386 17.05 -2.36 13.43
C ALA A 386 16.60 -1.07 12.71
N ILE A 387 17.35 0.03 12.89
CA ILE A 387 17.11 1.32 12.22
C ILE A 387 18.38 1.73 11.49
N GLY A 388 18.32 1.86 10.16
CA GLY A 388 19.47 2.36 9.41
C GLY A 388 19.80 1.63 8.11
N ALA A 389 21.10 1.46 7.83
CA ALA A 389 21.60 0.84 6.63
C ALA A 389 21.85 -0.66 6.85
N GLY A 390 21.15 -1.49 6.06
CA GLY A 390 21.25 -2.94 6.11
C GLY A 390 22.63 -3.48 5.73
N VAL A 391 22.82 -4.78 5.90
CA VAL A 391 24.09 -5.46 5.62
C VAL A 391 24.53 -5.25 4.16
N SER A 392 25.83 -5.08 3.95
CA SER A 392 26.44 -4.86 2.61
C SER A 392 25.90 -3.65 1.85
N SER A 393 25.36 -2.65 2.55
CA SER A 393 24.97 -1.38 1.91
C SER A 393 26.18 -0.71 1.28
N TYR A 394 25.98 -0.03 0.16
CA TYR A 394 27.04 0.59 -0.64
C TYR A 394 26.65 1.99 -1.14
N GLY A 395 27.58 2.64 -1.83
CA GLY A 395 27.43 4.00 -2.33
C GLY A 395 28.16 5.01 -1.46
N ASN A 396 28.33 6.24 -1.98
CA ASN A 396 29.04 7.33 -1.31
C ASN A 396 28.08 8.39 -0.72
N GLY A 397 26.83 8.03 -0.56
CA GLY A 397 25.80 8.94 -0.02
C GLY A 397 25.82 9.01 1.50
N LYS A 398 24.84 9.72 2.02
CA LYS A 398 24.66 9.99 3.45
C LYS A 398 23.34 9.42 3.93
N LEU A 399 23.36 8.85 5.13
CA LEU A 399 22.16 8.46 5.85
C LEU A 399 22.04 9.31 7.11
N LYS A 400 20.98 10.10 7.21
CA LYS A 400 20.65 10.87 8.41
C LYS A 400 19.54 10.18 9.17
N ILE A 401 19.73 9.96 10.46
CA ILE A 401 18.75 9.35 11.37
C ILE A 401 18.43 10.37 12.46
N TYR A 402 17.22 10.92 12.46
CA TYR A 402 16.75 11.90 13.43
C TYR A 402 15.64 11.28 14.28
N ILE A 403 15.85 11.29 15.61
CA ILE A 403 14.88 10.81 16.59
C ILE A 403 14.59 11.98 17.54
N GLU A 404 13.34 12.40 17.59
CA GLU A 404 12.93 13.56 18.37
C GLU A 404 11.65 13.27 19.17
N ASN A 405 11.60 13.69 20.44
CA ASN A 405 10.45 13.55 21.33
C ASN A 405 9.84 12.12 21.36
N SER A 406 10.66 11.10 21.20
CA SER A 406 10.20 9.75 20.91
C SER A 406 10.69 8.72 21.92
N ASN A 407 9.97 7.60 22.00
CA ASN A 407 10.39 6.41 22.75
C ASN A 407 10.73 5.30 21.75
N VAL A 408 12.01 4.96 21.65
CA VAL A 408 12.51 4.02 20.64
C VAL A 408 13.21 2.85 21.29
N THR A 409 12.82 1.64 20.93
CA THR A 409 13.54 0.40 21.23
C THR A 409 13.97 -0.24 19.93
N ALA A 410 15.28 -0.33 19.71
CA ALA A 410 15.87 -0.87 18.51
C ALA A 410 16.84 -2.01 18.84
N LYS A 411 16.56 -3.22 18.36
CA LYS A 411 17.39 -4.40 18.58
C LYS A 411 18.07 -4.79 17.27
N GLY A 412 19.40 -4.63 17.20
CA GLY A 412 20.21 -5.07 16.06
C GLY A 412 20.21 -6.60 15.92
N GLY A 413 20.45 -7.09 14.72
CA GLY A 413 20.41 -8.51 14.41
C GLY A 413 21.62 -9.27 14.95
N ALA A 414 21.49 -10.59 15.12
CA ALA A 414 22.58 -11.46 15.52
C ALA A 414 23.70 -11.50 14.45
N PRO A 415 24.97 -11.39 14.82
CA PRO A 415 26.08 -11.48 13.87
C PRO A 415 26.20 -12.91 13.30
N LYS A 416 26.76 -13.03 12.12
CA LYS A 416 27.20 -14.30 11.59
C LYS A 416 28.61 -14.59 12.20
N ALA A 417 28.86 -15.77 12.67
CA ALA A 417 29.97 -16.33 13.41
C ALA A 417 31.33 -15.58 13.61
N ASP A 418 31.62 -14.50 12.90
CA ASP A 418 32.86 -13.76 12.95
C ASP A 418 32.66 -12.27 13.21
N ASP A 419 32.59 -11.88 14.47
CA ASP A 419 32.98 -10.59 15.07
C ASP A 419 32.43 -9.28 14.47
N GLN A 420 31.28 -9.26 13.82
CA GLN A 420 30.74 -8.01 13.33
C GLN A 420 29.84 -7.34 14.38
N TYR A 421 30.18 -6.11 14.73
CA TYR A 421 29.34 -5.26 15.54
C TYR A 421 28.10 -4.83 14.76
N ILE A 422 26.91 -5.16 15.23
CA ILE A 422 25.64 -4.80 14.62
C ILE A 422 24.82 -3.98 15.62
N PRO A 423 24.80 -2.64 15.52
CA PRO A 423 24.09 -1.80 16.46
C PRO A 423 22.59 -1.89 16.24
N GLY A 424 21.80 -1.49 17.23
CA GLY A 424 20.35 -1.29 17.06
C GLY A 424 20.04 -0.17 16.08
N ILE A 425 20.83 0.93 16.10
CA ILE A 425 20.67 2.10 15.26
C ILE A 425 22.00 2.42 14.57
N GLY A 426 21.96 2.62 13.24
CA GLY A 426 23.14 3.00 12.49
C GLY A 426 23.38 2.18 11.23
N ARG A 427 24.54 1.55 11.12
CA ARG A 427 24.91 0.71 9.98
C ARG A 427 25.61 -0.57 10.39
N HIS A 428 25.64 -1.53 9.49
CA HIS A 428 26.37 -2.77 9.67
C HIS A 428 27.89 -2.57 9.46
N GLY A 429 28.70 -2.95 10.44
CA GLY A 429 30.17 -3.05 10.33
C GLY A 429 30.91 -1.75 10.03
N SER A 430 32.25 -1.85 10.02
CA SER A 430 33.16 -0.72 9.78
C SER A 430 33.32 -0.38 8.29
N ASP A 431 33.20 -1.35 7.41
CA ASP A 431 33.50 -1.22 5.97
C ASP A 431 32.27 -0.87 5.13
N SER A 432 31.10 -0.86 5.76
CA SER A 432 29.86 -0.49 5.09
C SER A 432 29.79 1.01 4.83
N LYS A 433 29.19 1.37 3.70
CA LYS A 433 28.75 2.72 3.43
C LYS A 433 27.21 2.72 3.55
N PRO A 434 26.52 3.76 3.80
CA PRO A 434 26.83 5.19 3.63
C PRO A 434 27.55 5.80 4.85
N GLU A 435 27.92 7.08 4.74
CA GLU A 435 28.25 7.92 5.89
C GLU A 435 26.97 8.14 6.72
N VAL A 436 27.00 7.81 8.01
CA VAL A 436 25.81 7.87 8.88
C VAL A 436 25.92 9.01 9.87
N TYR A 437 24.83 9.77 10.00
CA TYR A 437 24.63 10.82 10.99
C TYR A 437 23.43 10.45 11.87
N ILE A 438 23.61 10.51 13.18
CA ILE A 438 22.56 10.19 14.16
C ILE A 438 22.32 11.40 15.05
N GLN A 439 21.07 11.86 15.13
CA GLN A 439 20.67 12.91 16.05
C GLN A 439 19.50 12.42 16.91
N ILE A 440 19.66 12.50 18.23
CA ILE A 440 18.66 12.08 19.22
C ILE A 440 18.36 13.26 20.13
N LEU A 441 17.14 13.78 20.07
CA LEU A 441 16.71 14.95 20.82
C LEU A 441 15.48 14.63 21.67
N ASN A 442 15.51 15.00 22.95
CA ASN A 442 14.38 14.89 23.88
C ASN A 442 13.70 13.51 23.89
N SER A 443 14.48 12.45 23.77
CA SER A 443 13.95 11.11 23.50
C SER A 443 14.44 10.08 24.51
N THR A 444 13.69 9.00 24.65
CA THR A 444 14.16 7.81 25.34
C THR A 444 14.48 6.73 24.30
N VAL A 445 15.73 6.33 24.23
CA VAL A 445 16.22 5.38 23.23
C VAL A 445 16.90 4.19 23.92
N LYS A 446 16.47 2.98 23.59
CA LYS A 446 17.11 1.72 23.96
C LYS A 446 17.62 1.07 22.68
N SER A 447 18.92 1.08 22.49
CA SER A 447 19.58 0.47 21.34
C SER A 447 20.40 -0.73 21.81
N PHE A 448 20.19 -1.88 21.21
CA PHE A 448 20.78 -3.15 21.62
C PHE A 448 21.53 -3.80 20.47
N ARG A 449 22.60 -4.51 20.82
CA ARG A 449 23.31 -5.44 19.96
C ARG A 449 23.35 -6.84 20.56
N HIS A 450 23.49 -7.85 19.75
CA HIS A 450 23.79 -9.19 20.22
C HIS A 450 25.30 -9.37 20.49
N THR A 451 25.64 -10.09 21.56
CA THR A 451 27.01 -10.53 21.86
C THR A 451 27.26 -11.96 21.44
N GLY A 452 26.22 -12.71 21.07
CA GLY A 452 26.26 -14.11 20.66
C GLY A 452 25.28 -14.44 19.55
N VAL A 453 25.16 -15.69 19.21
CA VAL A 453 24.63 -16.11 17.91
C VAL A 453 23.12 -16.22 17.81
N GLN A 454 22.28 -16.14 18.86
CA GLN A 454 20.82 -16.35 18.64
C GLN A 454 19.84 -16.22 19.84
N ASP A 455 20.20 -15.66 20.98
CA ASP A 455 19.24 -15.58 22.09
C ASP A 455 19.07 -14.13 22.59
N ASP A 456 17.86 -13.74 22.95
CA ASP A 456 17.57 -12.43 23.58
C ASP A 456 18.33 -12.24 24.92
N SER A 457 18.82 -13.31 25.55
CA SER A 457 19.71 -13.26 26.71
C SER A 457 21.09 -12.65 26.39
N ASP A 458 21.52 -12.71 25.12
CA ASP A 458 22.80 -12.17 24.64
C ASP A 458 22.71 -10.68 24.23
N LEU A 459 21.55 -10.04 24.42
CA LEU A 459 21.36 -8.64 24.10
C LEU A 459 22.05 -7.76 25.15
N VAL A 460 22.92 -6.88 24.70
CA VAL A 460 23.51 -5.81 25.51
C VAL A 460 23.21 -4.45 24.91
N TYR A 461 23.22 -3.41 25.73
CA TYR A 461 23.16 -2.05 25.20
C TYR A 461 24.37 -1.79 24.31
N ASP A 462 24.13 -1.20 23.14
CA ASP A 462 25.23 -0.73 22.29
C ASP A 462 25.87 0.56 22.85
N ASP A 463 26.97 0.96 22.24
CA ASP A 463 27.78 2.07 22.73
C ASP A 463 27.32 3.45 22.20
N LEU A 464 26.09 3.55 21.68
CA LEU A 464 25.53 4.77 21.10
C LEU A 464 25.65 5.98 22.04
N HIS A 465 25.46 5.77 23.33
CA HIS A 465 25.51 6.84 24.33
C HIS A 465 26.94 7.41 24.57
N ILE A 466 27.98 6.67 24.25
CA ILE A 466 29.37 7.13 24.33
C ILE A 466 29.93 7.59 22.97
N LYS A 467 29.12 7.59 21.93
CA LYS A 467 29.48 7.98 20.58
C LYS A 467 30.60 7.13 19.93
N GLU A 468 30.64 5.84 20.27
CA GLU A 468 31.68 4.92 19.79
C GLU A 468 31.09 3.78 18.96
N LEU A 469 30.24 4.09 17.98
CA LEU A 469 29.75 3.10 17.04
C LEU A 469 30.81 2.81 15.96
N PRO A 470 31.16 1.55 15.71
CA PRO A 470 32.12 1.19 14.68
C PRO A 470 31.77 1.82 13.33
N GLY A 471 32.72 2.53 12.75
CA GLY A 471 32.59 3.19 11.46
C GLY A 471 31.69 4.43 11.42
N ILE A 472 31.17 4.90 12.55
CA ILE A 472 30.47 6.18 12.66
C ILE A 472 31.33 7.12 13.51
N PRO A 473 31.88 8.19 12.94
CA PRO A 473 32.67 9.15 13.70
C PRO A 473 31.85 9.79 14.84
N PRO A 474 32.45 10.04 16.03
CA PRO A 474 31.74 10.61 17.18
C PRO A 474 31.07 11.95 16.88
N GLU A 475 31.65 12.76 16.01
CA GLU A 475 31.11 14.05 15.57
C GLU A 475 29.80 13.90 14.76
N ASN A 476 29.55 12.74 14.19
CA ASN A 476 28.30 12.42 13.47
C ASN A 476 27.17 11.96 14.41
N ILE A 477 27.42 11.88 15.72
CA ILE A 477 26.43 11.46 16.71
C ILE A 477 26.14 12.64 17.64
N THR A 478 24.91 13.15 17.60
CA THR A 478 24.43 14.24 18.45
C THR A 478 23.31 13.74 19.36
N ILE A 479 23.47 13.86 20.67
CA ILE A 479 22.47 13.46 21.67
C ILE A 479 22.27 14.61 22.62
N CYS A 480 21.02 15.02 22.87
CA CYS A 480 20.70 16.15 23.73
C CYS A 480 19.33 15.98 24.39
N GLY A 481 19.22 16.29 25.68
CA GLY A 481 17.98 16.19 26.45
C GLY A 481 17.35 14.80 26.44
N SER A 482 18.18 13.75 26.35
CA SER A 482 17.71 12.40 26.04
C SER A 482 18.26 11.35 27.00
N THR A 483 17.49 10.32 27.24
CA THR A 483 17.96 9.10 27.92
C THR A 483 18.27 8.04 26.88
N VAL A 484 19.52 7.69 26.73
CA VAL A 484 20.00 6.64 25.82
C VAL A 484 20.66 5.53 26.62
N ASN A 485 20.16 4.29 26.46
CA ASN A 485 20.72 3.12 27.10
C ASN A 485 20.94 3.29 28.63
N ARG A 486 19.91 3.79 29.33
CA ARG A 486 19.92 4.09 30.78
C ARG A 486 20.79 5.28 31.19
N LYS A 487 21.43 5.98 30.30
CA LYS A 487 22.23 7.17 30.59
C LYS A 487 21.51 8.40 30.08
N THR A 488 21.28 9.36 30.95
CA THR A 488 20.69 10.65 30.60
C THR A 488 21.79 11.60 30.13
N ILE A 489 21.52 12.28 29.04
CA ILE A 489 22.37 13.33 28.48
C ILE A 489 21.51 14.60 28.45
N ASP A 490 21.79 15.49 29.38
CA ASP A 490 21.01 16.70 29.57
C ASP A 490 21.26 17.75 28.47
N HIS A 491 20.42 18.77 28.45
CA HIS A 491 20.65 19.95 27.64
C HIS A 491 21.87 20.73 28.16
N SER A 492 22.62 21.32 27.24
CA SER A 492 23.67 22.28 27.57
C SER A 492 23.16 23.66 27.19
N PHE A 493 22.62 24.39 28.17
CA PHE A 493 22.08 25.72 27.97
C PHE A 493 23.19 26.78 28.03
N ASP A 494 23.10 27.76 27.15
CA ASP A 494 23.92 28.96 27.16
C ASP A 494 23.41 29.98 28.21
N GLU A 495 24.07 31.15 28.29
CA GLU A 495 23.72 32.23 29.19
C GLU A 495 22.31 32.82 28.94
N TYR A 496 21.71 32.54 27.79
CA TYR A 496 20.36 32.95 27.40
C TYR A 496 19.31 31.85 27.61
N GLY A 497 19.67 30.75 28.25
CA GLY A 497 18.78 29.60 28.46
C GLY A 497 18.45 28.82 27.20
N LYS A 498 19.23 28.99 26.13
CA LYS A 498 19.06 28.26 24.88
C LYS A 498 20.06 27.11 24.80
N CYS A 499 19.59 25.90 24.52
CA CYS A 499 20.48 24.78 24.30
C CYS A 499 21.29 24.99 23.00
N ALA A 500 22.59 24.99 23.10
CA ALA A 500 23.51 25.16 21.96
C ALA A 500 23.40 24.05 20.92
N ILE A 501 22.92 22.87 21.32
CA ILE A 501 22.83 21.68 20.46
C ILE A 501 21.49 21.63 19.72
N CYS A 502 20.34 21.71 20.42
CA CYS A 502 19.01 21.50 19.84
C CYS A 502 18.18 22.80 19.72
N GLY A 503 18.70 23.91 20.23
CA GLY A 503 18.02 25.20 20.20
C GLY A 503 16.83 25.35 21.15
N LYS A 504 16.50 24.30 21.95
CA LYS A 504 15.41 24.35 22.91
C LYS A 504 15.73 25.28 24.06
N TYR A 505 14.76 26.05 24.51
CA TYR A 505 14.92 26.92 25.67
C TYR A 505 14.62 26.15 26.97
N ASP A 506 15.39 26.49 28.00
CA ASP A 506 15.04 26.09 29.38
C ASP A 506 13.78 26.85 29.79
N LEU A 507 12.69 26.14 30.02
CA LEU A 507 11.42 26.75 30.45
C LEU A 507 11.51 27.41 31.84
N GLY A 508 12.56 27.11 32.61
CA GLY A 508 12.86 27.74 33.89
C GLY A 508 13.75 28.97 33.80
N TYR A 509 14.10 29.43 32.58
CA TYR A 509 15.01 30.55 32.39
C TYR A 509 14.29 31.81 31.90
N CYS A 510 14.39 32.88 32.67
CA CYS A 510 13.97 34.20 32.26
C CYS A 510 15.19 35.06 31.91
N TYR A 511 15.22 35.62 30.71
CA TYR A 511 16.34 36.39 30.18
C TYR A 511 16.78 37.56 31.06
N GLU A 512 15.85 38.20 31.81
CA GLU A 512 16.15 39.34 32.67
C GLU A 512 16.40 38.96 34.13
N HIS A 513 15.81 37.89 34.60
CA HIS A 513 15.80 37.51 36.03
C HIS A 513 16.53 36.20 36.33
N GLY A 514 17.08 35.54 35.33
CA GLY A 514 17.72 34.22 35.51
C GLY A 514 16.73 33.08 35.64
N LEU A 515 17.02 32.08 36.46
CA LEU A 515 16.18 30.89 36.59
C LEU A 515 14.76 31.27 37.03
N LEU A 516 13.75 30.85 36.25
CA LEU A 516 12.35 31.04 36.62
C LEU A 516 12.02 30.11 37.80
N THR A 517 12.13 30.65 39.01
CA THR A 517 11.44 30.11 40.18
C THR A 517 9.98 30.56 40.14
N MET A 518 9.10 29.94 40.92
CA MET A 518 7.70 30.42 41.05
C MET A 518 7.62 31.89 41.51
N GLU A 519 8.60 32.37 42.25
CA GLU A 519 8.76 33.77 42.64
C GLU A 519 9.22 34.63 41.44
N GLY A 520 10.18 34.17 40.62
CA GLY A 520 10.62 34.86 39.43
C GLY A 520 9.57 34.97 38.32
N LEU A 521 8.62 34.04 38.27
CA LEU A 521 7.47 34.12 37.35
C LEU A 521 6.55 35.29 37.73
N THR A 522 6.40 35.55 39.03
CA THR A 522 5.60 36.67 39.57
C THR A 522 6.25 38.02 39.27
N ASP A 523 7.57 38.10 39.32
CA ASP A 523 8.31 39.31 39.07
C ASP A 523 8.34 39.66 37.57
N CYS A 524 8.49 38.68 36.68
CA CYS A 524 8.38 38.86 35.24
C CYS A 524 6.99 39.32 34.75
N VAL A 525 5.94 39.03 35.52
CA VAL A 525 4.56 39.46 35.21
C VAL A 525 4.25 40.84 35.83
N SER A 526 4.93 41.22 36.94
CA SER A 526 4.61 42.44 37.69
C SER A 526 5.24 43.70 37.11
N ASP A 527 6.28 43.60 36.28
CA ASP A 527 6.95 44.76 35.68
C ASP A 527 6.32 45.29 34.39
N GLY A 528 5.22 44.67 33.95
CA GLY A 528 4.45 45.09 32.74
C GLY A 528 5.17 44.84 31.41
N SER A 529 6.30 44.16 31.40
CA SER A 529 6.94 43.74 30.16
C SER A 529 6.15 42.58 29.57
N GLU A 530 5.34 42.83 28.54
CA GLU A 530 4.75 41.78 27.69
C GLU A 530 5.87 41.01 26.97
N LYS A 531 6.58 40.16 27.71
CA LYS A 531 7.53 39.25 27.10
C LYS A 531 6.83 37.94 26.82
N LYS A 532 6.53 37.77 25.56
CA LYS A 532 6.05 36.48 25.03
C LYS A 532 6.95 35.37 25.56
N LEU A 533 6.35 34.44 26.33
CA LEU A 533 6.86 33.11 26.49
C LEU A 533 6.83 32.45 25.09
N THR A 534 7.87 32.64 24.31
CA THR A 534 8.05 31.97 23.03
C THR A 534 8.62 30.59 23.34
N GLY A 535 7.76 29.60 23.46
CA GLY A 535 8.21 28.23 23.70
C GLY A 535 7.20 27.31 24.40
N LEU A 536 5.92 27.58 24.31
CA LEU A 536 4.88 26.59 24.63
C LEU A 536 4.40 25.92 23.34
#